data_ab510986c065ca25798d3dfa66f74720
#
_entry.id   ab510986c065ca25798d3dfa66f74720
#
_cell.length_a   1.000
_cell.length_b   1.000
_cell.length_c   1.000
_cell.angle_alpha   90.00
_cell.angle_beta   90.00
_cell.angle_gamma   90.00
#
_symmetry.space_group_name_H-M   'P 1'
#
loop_
_entity.id
_entity.type
_entity.pdbx_description
1 polymer ?
#
loop_
_entity_poly.entity_id
_entity_poly.type
_entity_poly.pdbx_seq_one_letter_code
_entity_poly.pdbx_strand_id
1 'polypeptide(L)'
;MKDIRNRYREMVAQVPQPIKDEIDLSFAISNRIDTLMKERGLSKKQFADALGKRPGEVTRWLSGQHNFTIATLAMLSSFFGKSIITV
;
A
#
# COMPACT_ATOMS: atom_id res chain seq x y z
N MET A 1 2.61 4.47 -31.28
CA MET A 1 2.58 4.54 -29.82
C MET A 1 1.29 5.00 -29.26
N LYS A 2 0.47 5.60 -30.08
CA LYS A 2 -0.89 5.90 -29.70
C LYS A 2 -1.63 4.68 -29.21
N ASP A 3 -1.35 3.52 -29.78
CA ASP A 3 -2.21 2.36 -29.64
C ASP A 3 -2.18 1.77 -28.24
N ILE A 4 -1.00 1.67 -27.63
CA ILE A 4 -0.88 1.10 -26.30
C ILE A 4 -1.49 2.02 -25.26
N ARG A 5 -1.22 3.32 -25.36
CA ARG A 5 -1.78 4.30 -24.44
C ARG A 5 -3.29 4.42 -24.56
N ASN A 6 -3.79 4.38 -25.81
CA ASN A 6 -5.22 4.49 -26.04
C ASN A 6 -5.95 3.25 -25.53
N ARG A 7 -5.40 2.05 -25.75
CA ARG A 7 -5.99 0.82 -25.21
C ARG A 7 -6.01 0.82 -23.70
N TYR A 8 -4.93 1.25 -23.08
CA TYR A 8 -4.89 1.37 -21.63
C TYR A 8 -5.93 2.34 -21.12
N ARG A 9 -6.06 3.50 -21.76
CA ARG A 9 -7.05 4.50 -21.39
C ARG A 9 -8.47 3.98 -21.57
N GLU A 10 -8.73 3.24 -22.64
CA GLU A 10 -10.04 2.66 -22.88
C GLU A 10 -10.40 1.65 -21.81
N MET A 11 -9.45 0.77 -21.46
CA MET A 11 -9.66 -0.19 -20.39
C MET A 11 -9.90 0.48 -19.03
N VAL A 12 -9.12 1.48 -18.73
CA VAL A 12 -9.21 2.21 -17.46
C VAL A 12 -10.45 3.11 -17.41
N ALA A 13 -10.89 3.63 -18.57
CA ALA A 13 -12.07 4.46 -18.63
C ALA A 13 -13.36 3.72 -18.26
N GLN A 14 -13.34 2.39 -18.30
CA GLN A 14 -14.47 1.57 -17.86
C GLN A 14 -14.55 1.46 -16.34
N VAL A 15 -13.49 1.81 -15.62
CA VAL A 15 -13.45 1.80 -14.17
C VAL A 15 -13.70 3.21 -13.67
N PRO A 16 -14.70 3.43 -12.80
CA PRO A 16 -14.91 4.76 -12.23
C PRO A 16 -13.64 5.29 -11.58
N GLN A 17 -13.35 6.57 -11.79
CA GLN A 17 -12.11 7.19 -11.33
C GLN A 17 -11.87 7.01 -9.81
N PRO A 18 -12.87 7.18 -8.92
CA PRO A 18 -12.64 6.95 -7.49
C PRO A 18 -12.18 5.53 -7.16
N ILE A 19 -12.69 4.53 -7.88
CA ILE A 19 -12.28 3.13 -7.67
C ILE A 19 -10.85 2.93 -8.17
N LYS A 20 -10.52 3.48 -9.32
CA LYS A 20 -9.17 3.41 -9.86
C LYS A 20 -8.17 4.07 -8.90
N ASP A 21 -8.49 5.24 -8.38
CA ASP A 21 -7.63 5.97 -7.45
C ASP A 21 -7.42 5.18 -6.15
N GLU A 22 -8.47 4.53 -5.66
CA GLU A 22 -8.39 3.68 -4.48
C GLU A 22 -7.44 2.51 -4.71
N ILE A 23 -7.56 1.83 -5.84
CA ILE A 23 -6.68 0.71 -6.20
C ILE A 23 -5.24 1.17 -6.30
N ASP A 24 -4.99 2.25 -7.02
CA ASP A 24 -3.64 2.79 -7.19
C ASP A 24 -3.03 3.18 -5.85
N LEU A 25 -3.80 3.82 -4.98
CA LEU A 25 -3.35 4.24 -3.66
C LEU A 25 -3.05 3.03 -2.76
N SER A 26 -3.89 2.01 -2.79
CA SER A 26 -3.66 0.79 -2.03
C SER A 26 -2.36 0.10 -2.42
N PHE A 27 -2.07 0.02 -3.71
CA PHE A 27 -0.80 -0.53 -4.18
C PHE A 27 0.39 0.33 -3.77
N ALA A 28 0.27 1.66 -3.88
CA ALA A 28 1.33 2.57 -3.50
C ALA A 28 1.67 2.44 -2.01
N ILE A 29 0.66 2.34 -1.16
CA ILE A 29 0.84 2.16 0.28
C ILE A 29 1.51 0.83 0.57
N SER A 30 1.04 -0.25 -0.04
CA SER A 30 1.61 -1.59 0.15
C SER A 30 3.08 -1.62 -0.25
N ASN A 31 3.42 -1.04 -1.39
CA ASN A 31 4.81 -0.96 -1.86
C ASN A 31 5.68 -0.13 -0.91
N ARG A 32 5.14 0.96 -0.40
CA ARG A 32 5.86 1.82 0.55
C ARG A 32 6.17 1.05 1.84
N ILE A 33 5.19 0.34 2.37
CA ILE A 33 5.36 -0.47 3.58
C ILE A 33 6.42 -1.55 3.35
N ASP A 34 6.34 -2.25 2.23
CA ASP A 34 7.30 -3.30 1.88
C ASP A 34 8.73 -2.75 1.81
N THR A 35 8.91 -1.61 1.16
CA THR A 35 10.21 -0.95 1.05
C THR A 35 10.76 -0.58 2.43
N LEU A 36 9.95 0.05 3.27
CA LEU A 36 10.39 0.46 4.61
C LEU A 36 10.70 -0.73 5.51
N MET A 37 9.91 -1.79 5.41
CA MET A 37 10.12 -3.02 6.15
C MET A 37 11.47 -3.66 5.76
N LYS A 38 11.75 -3.74 4.46
CA LYS A 38 13.01 -4.30 3.95
C LYS A 38 14.21 -3.44 4.30
N GLU A 39 14.08 -2.13 4.26
CA GLU A 39 15.14 -1.22 4.66
C GLU A 39 15.58 -1.45 6.10
N ARG A 40 14.65 -1.85 6.97
CA ARG A 40 14.95 -2.19 8.35
C ARG A 40 15.32 -3.65 8.57
N GLY A 41 15.33 -4.45 7.52
CA GLY A 41 15.65 -5.86 7.60
C GLY A 41 14.62 -6.67 8.38
N LEU A 42 13.35 -6.25 8.39
CA LEU A 42 12.29 -6.91 9.13
C LEU A 42 11.59 -7.94 8.26
N SER A 43 11.39 -9.15 8.82
CA SER A 43 10.48 -10.12 8.25
C SER A 43 9.03 -9.71 8.60
N LYS A 44 8.06 -10.33 7.93
CA LYS A 44 6.64 -10.11 8.25
C LYS A 44 6.34 -10.39 9.72
N LYS A 45 6.89 -11.48 10.24
CA LYS A 45 6.70 -11.86 11.64
C LYS A 45 7.32 -10.82 12.58
N GLN A 46 8.56 -10.41 12.31
CA GLN A 46 9.24 -9.41 13.13
C GLN A 46 8.49 -8.08 13.12
N PHE A 47 8.01 -7.68 11.96
CA PHE A 47 7.25 -6.47 11.81
C PHE A 47 5.92 -6.54 12.58
N ALA A 48 5.20 -7.65 12.43
CA ALA A 48 3.96 -7.87 13.17
C ALA A 48 4.20 -7.85 14.68
N ASP A 49 5.23 -8.55 15.15
CA ASP A 49 5.57 -8.61 16.56
C ASP A 49 5.90 -7.22 17.12
N ALA A 50 6.67 -6.43 16.37
CA ALA A 50 7.05 -5.09 16.78
C ALA A 50 5.83 -4.15 16.93
N LEU A 51 4.80 -4.38 16.14
CA LEU A 51 3.57 -3.58 16.17
C LEU A 51 2.48 -4.16 17.07
N GLY A 52 2.69 -5.34 17.62
CA GLY A 52 1.66 -6.03 18.38
C GLY A 52 0.50 -6.50 17.51
N LYS A 53 0.78 -6.83 16.25
CA LYS A 53 -0.21 -7.28 15.27
C LYS A 53 0.05 -8.72 14.88
N ARG A 54 -0.93 -9.32 14.20
CA ARG A 54 -0.79 -10.68 13.70
C ARG A 54 -0.09 -10.68 12.33
N PRO A 55 0.73 -11.71 12.01
CA PRO A 55 1.37 -11.79 10.69
C PRO A 55 0.38 -11.75 9.52
N GLY A 56 -0.83 -12.28 9.70
CA GLY A 56 -1.87 -12.22 8.68
C GLY A 56 -2.32 -10.80 8.36
N GLU A 57 -2.29 -9.88 9.32
CA GLU A 57 -2.59 -8.47 9.07
C GLU A 57 -1.51 -7.85 8.19
N VAL A 58 -0.25 -8.14 8.48
CA VAL A 58 0.87 -7.65 7.66
C VAL A 58 0.76 -8.18 6.24
N THR A 59 0.41 -9.46 6.08
CA THR A 59 0.19 -10.05 4.77
C THR A 59 -0.88 -9.30 3.99
N ARG A 60 -1.98 -8.92 4.65
CA ARG A 60 -3.03 -8.12 4.02
C ARG A 60 -2.54 -6.73 3.62
N TRP A 61 -1.75 -6.08 4.48
CA TRP A 61 -1.18 -4.76 4.16
C TRP A 61 -0.29 -4.80 2.92
N LEU A 62 0.42 -5.91 2.72
CA LEU A 62 1.34 -6.07 1.59
C LEU A 62 0.68 -6.60 0.32
N SER A 63 -0.60 -6.93 0.38
CA SER A 63 -1.32 -7.53 -0.75
C SER A 63 -1.59 -6.56 -1.90
N GLY A 64 -1.58 -5.26 -1.62
CA GLY A 64 -1.96 -4.24 -2.59
C GLY A 64 -3.47 -4.01 -2.68
N GLN A 65 -4.26 -4.74 -1.87
CA GLN A 65 -5.72 -4.70 -1.94
C GLN A 65 -6.38 -4.31 -0.62
N HIS A 66 -5.58 -3.98 0.38
CA HIS A 66 -6.10 -3.64 1.70
C HIS A 66 -6.62 -2.21 1.75
N ASN A 67 -7.74 -2.02 2.41
CA ASN A 67 -8.30 -0.70 2.65
C ASN A 67 -7.78 -0.19 3.99
N PHE A 68 -6.77 0.66 3.95
CA PHE A 68 -6.12 1.18 5.15
C PHE A 68 -6.97 2.26 5.81
N THR A 69 -7.06 2.19 7.15
CA THR A 69 -7.64 3.29 7.91
C THR A 69 -6.57 4.36 8.15
N ILE A 70 -7.01 5.58 8.39
CA ILE A 70 -6.11 6.68 8.73
C ILE A 70 -5.34 6.34 10.01
N ALA A 71 -5.98 5.70 10.98
CA ALA A 71 -5.32 5.29 12.22
C ALA A 71 -4.17 4.32 11.95
N THR A 72 -4.37 3.35 11.07
CA THR A 72 -3.31 2.41 10.70
C THR A 72 -2.15 3.11 10.00
N LEU A 73 -2.46 4.03 9.09
CA LEU A 73 -1.43 4.78 8.38
C LEU A 73 -0.61 5.66 9.33
N ALA A 74 -1.27 6.28 10.29
CA ALA A 74 -0.60 7.08 11.31
C ALA A 74 0.32 6.22 12.18
N MET A 75 -0.14 5.05 12.58
CA MET A 75 0.64 4.09 13.36
C MET A 75 1.89 3.66 12.59
N LEU A 76 1.74 3.31 11.33
CA LEU A 76 2.86 2.88 10.49
C LEU A 76 3.85 4.00 10.25
N SER A 77 3.37 5.20 10.00
CA SER A 77 4.23 6.38 9.82
C SER A 77 5.05 6.65 11.08
N SER A 78 4.41 6.55 12.22
CA SER A 78 5.07 6.74 13.52
C SER A 78 6.11 5.65 13.76
N PHE A 79 5.79 4.40 13.46
CA PHE A 79 6.71 3.28 13.63
C PHE A 79 7.98 3.44 12.80
N PHE A 80 7.83 3.80 11.53
CA PHE A 80 8.96 3.96 10.63
C PHE A 80 9.65 5.32 10.76
N GLY A 81 9.02 6.30 11.41
CA GLY A 81 9.53 7.66 11.45
C GLY A 81 9.55 8.33 10.09
N LYS A 82 8.75 7.84 9.16
CA LYS A 82 8.66 8.33 7.78
C LYS A 82 7.21 8.32 7.32
N SER A 83 6.85 9.27 6.48
CA SER A 83 5.52 9.35 5.92
C SER A 83 5.22 8.14 5.03
N ILE A 84 4.07 7.52 5.25
CA ILE A 84 3.58 6.45 4.38
C ILE A 84 2.90 7.06 3.16
N ILE A 85 2.16 8.14 3.38
CA ILE A 85 1.49 8.89 2.31
C ILE A 85 1.96 10.33 2.36
N THR A 86 2.26 10.90 1.19
CA THR A 86 2.51 12.33 1.06
C THR A 86 1.21 13.01 0.67
N VAL A 87 0.81 13.98 1.46
CA VAL A 87 -0.41 14.76 1.22
C VAL A 87 -0.05 16.10 0.61
#